data_351773d47e298def79306ddb7ecb1655
#
_entry.id   351773d47e298def79306ddb7ecb1655
#
_cell.length_a   1.000
_cell.length_b   1.000
_cell.length_c   1.000
_cell.angle_alpha   90.00
_cell.angle_beta   90.00
_cell.angle_gamma   90.00
#
_symmetry.space_group_name_H-M   'P 1'
#
loop_
_entity.id
_entity.type
_entity.pdbx_description
1 polymer ?
#
loop_
_entity_poly.entity_id
_entity_poly.type
_entity_poly.pdbx_seq_one_letter_code
_entity_poly.pdbx_strand_id
1 'polypeptide(L)'
;RPMTREEYIENHKDKFLDELFDLLRIPSISADQAYVGDVQKCAKYVAKRLQEAGADNVTLEKTAGNPIVYGEKMVDPSKPTILVYGHYDVQPSVPDELWNTPPFEPTIKNGNIYARGACDDKGQMYMHLKAFETMMETNTLSCNVKFMIEGEEEVGSTNLGIYVKANQEKLKADVVLISDTGMIANNIPSIDTGLRGLSYVEVEVTGPKIDLHSGSFGGAVGNPINVLCDMISSLHDE
;
A
#
# COMPACT_ATOMS: atom_id res chain seq x y z
N ARG A 1 -26.61 -15.13 24.68
CA ARG A 1 -26.54 -13.78 24.07
C ARG A 1 -25.69 -13.83 22.78
N PRO A 2 -25.91 -12.92 21.82
CA PRO A 2 -25.03 -12.82 20.66
C PRO A 2 -23.59 -12.51 21.10
N MET A 3 -22.60 -13.03 20.33
CA MET A 3 -21.17 -12.73 20.52
C MET A 3 -20.91 -11.26 20.21
N THR A 4 -20.15 -10.56 21.05
CA THR A 4 -19.71 -9.21 20.77
C THR A 4 -18.53 -9.20 19.79
N ARG A 5 -18.22 -8.04 19.21
CA ARG A 5 -17.05 -7.87 18.32
C ARG A 5 -15.74 -8.16 19.05
N GLU A 6 -15.64 -7.69 20.28
CA GLU A 6 -14.49 -7.90 21.16
C GLU A 6 -14.29 -9.39 21.47
N GLU A 7 -15.35 -10.10 21.79
CA GLU A 7 -15.32 -11.55 22.01
C GLU A 7 -14.91 -12.31 20.74
N TYR A 8 -15.41 -11.90 19.56
CA TYR A 8 -15.03 -12.51 18.30
C TYR A 8 -13.54 -12.32 18.01
N ILE A 9 -13.02 -11.09 18.14
CA ILE A 9 -11.61 -10.77 17.93
C ILE A 9 -10.72 -11.58 18.89
N GLU A 10 -11.06 -11.61 20.19
CA GLU A 10 -10.27 -12.34 21.19
C GLU A 10 -10.22 -13.84 20.88
N ASN A 11 -11.33 -14.42 20.46
CA ASN A 11 -11.42 -15.84 20.13
C ASN A 11 -10.69 -16.21 18.82
N HIS A 12 -10.41 -15.24 17.94
CA HIS A 12 -9.83 -15.47 16.62
C HIS A 12 -8.48 -14.77 16.42
N LYS A 13 -7.91 -14.15 17.44
CA LYS A 13 -6.66 -13.37 17.30
C LYS A 13 -5.49 -14.18 16.73
N ASP A 14 -5.35 -15.45 17.13
CA ASP A 14 -4.29 -16.31 16.62
C ASP A 14 -4.49 -16.60 15.12
N LYS A 15 -5.70 -16.90 14.69
CA LYS A 15 -6.05 -17.06 13.28
C LYS A 15 -5.79 -15.77 12.50
N PHE A 16 -6.13 -14.62 13.05
CA PHE A 16 -5.89 -13.33 12.42
C PHE A 16 -4.41 -13.06 12.22
N LEU A 17 -3.58 -13.39 13.22
CA LEU A 17 -2.12 -13.27 13.10
C LEU A 17 -1.55 -14.24 12.07
N ASP A 18 -2.00 -15.50 12.05
CA ASP A 18 -1.54 -16.50 11.07
C ASP A 18 -1.85 -16.06 9.63
N GLU A 19 -3.06 -15.56 9.40
CA GLU A 19 -3.45 -15.05 8.08
C GLU A 19 -2.66 -13.81 7.68
N LEU A 20 -2.40 -12.89 8.60
CA LEU A 20 -1.54 -11.72 8.35
C LEU A 20 -0.12 -12.17 8.01
N PHE A 21 0.43 -13.14 8.73
CA PHE A 21 1.77 -13.66 8.47
C PHE A 21 1.86 -14.34 7.10
N ASP A 22 0.84 -15.10 6.70
CA ASP A 22 0.78 -15.68 5.36
C ASP A 22 0.76 -14.59 4.28
N LEU A 23 0.03 -13.50 4.50
CA LEU A 23 0.02 -12.34 3.61
C LEU A 23 1.39 -11.66 3.53
N LEU A 24 2.05 -11.47 4.67
CA LEU A 24 3.37 -10.82 4.76
C LEU A 24 4.49 -11.67 4.15
N ARG A 25 4.34 -13.01 4.11
CA ARG A 25 5.30 -13.92 3.48
C ARG A 25 5.30 -13.85 1.96
N ILE A 26 4.27 -13.30 1.35
CA ILE A 26 4.21 -13.16 -0.11
C ILE A 26 5.00 -11.92 -0.51
N PRO A 27 6.14 -12.06 -1.21
CA PRO A 27 6.97 -10.91 -1.60
C PRO A 27 6.38 -10.21 -2.84
N SER A 28 5.27 -9.53 -2.66
CA SER A 28 4.52 -8.84 -3.72
C SER A 28 5.19 -7.51 -4.13
N ILE A 29 6.45 -7.60 -4.54
CA ILE A 29 7.27 -6.45 -4.96
C ILE A 29 6.85 -6.04 -6.37
N SER A 30 6.17 -4.91 -6.51
CA SER A 30 5.65 -4.43 -7.79
C SER A 30 6.73 -3.83 -8.70
N ALA A 31 7.82 -3.31 -8.12
CA ALA A 31 8.89 -2.66 -8.85
C ALA A 31 9.82 -3.62 -9.61
N ASP A 32 9.73 -4.93 -9.39
CA ASP A 32 10.63 -5.92 -9.98
C ASP A 32 9.84 -7.03 -10.69
N GLN A 33 10.09 -7.21 -11.98
CA GLN A 33 9.45 -8.21 -12.83
C GLN A 33 9.70 -9.66 -12.36
N ALA A 34 10.77 -9.90 -11.61
CA ALA A 34 11.03 -11.22 -11.01
C ALA A 34 9.92 -11.65 -10.04
N TYR A 35 9.19 -10.71 -9.46
CA TYR A 35 8.13 -10.95 -8.48
C TYR A 35 6.71 -10.87 -9.05
N VAL A 36 6.54 -10.81 -10.36
CA VAL A 36 5.21 -10.71 -10.98
C VAL A 36 4.28 -11.86 -10.55
N GLY A 37 4.80 -13.07 -10.41
CA GLY A 37 4.05 -14.23 -9.91
C GLY A 37 3.61 -14.08 -8.46
N ASP A 38 4.44 -13.48 -7.61
CA ASP A 38 4.13 -13.22 -6.21
C ASP A 38 3.09 -12.11 -6.07
N VAL A 39 3.16 -11.07 -6.90
CA VAL A 39 2.13 -10.03 -6.96
C VAL A 39 0.77 -10.62 -7.31
N GLN A 40 0.71 -11.50 -8.32
CA GLN A 40 -0.52 -12.20 -8.70
C GLN A 40 -1.02 -13.13 -7.58
N LYS A 41 -0.12 -13.85 -6.92
CA LYS A 41 -0.43 -14.70 -5.77
C LYS A 41 -1.02 -13.88 -4.63
N CYS A 42 -0.47 -12.71 -4.36
CA CYS A 42 -0.94 -11.80 -3.32
C CYS A 42 -2.35 -11.30 -3.62
N ALA A 43 -2.61 -10.86 -4.85
CA ALA A 43 -3.96 -10.46 -5.27
C ALA A 43 -5.00 -11.57 -5.04
N LYS A 44 -4.68 -12.80 -5.41
CA LYS A 44 -5.53 -13.97 -5.19
C LYS A 44 -5.75 -14.26 -3.71
N TYR A 45 -4.71 -14.12 -2.90
CA TYR A 45 -4.80 -14.29 -1.46
C TYR A 45 -5.76 -13.27 -0.83
N VAL A 46 -5.62 -12.00 -1.17
CA VAL A 46 -6.49 -10.93 -0.69
C VAL A 46 -7.94 -11.16 -1.12
N ALA A 47 -8.17 -11.52 -2.38
CA ALA A 47 -9.50 -11.85 -2.89
C ALA A 47 -10.14 -13.01 -2.11
N LYS A 48 -9.38 -14.07 -1.85
CA LYS A 48 -9.84 -15.21 -1.06
C LYS A 48 -10.21 -14.81 0.36
N ARG A 49 -9.36 -14.03 1.03
CA ARG A 49 -9.67 -13.55 2.40
C ARG A 49 -10.92 -12.67 2.43
N LEU A 50 -11.08 -11.81 1.44
CA LEU A 50 -12.24 -10.95 1.32
C LEU A 50 -13.53 -11.75 1.09
N GLN A 51 -13.49 -12.77 0.23
CA GLN A 51 -14.61 -13.67 -0.02
C GLN A 51 -14.96 -14.47 1.24
N GLU A 52 -13.99 -15.02 1.94
CA GLU A 52 -14.21 -15.77 3.19
C GLU A 52 -14.72 -14.89 4.33
N ALA A 53 -14.38 -13.59 4.32
CA ALA A 53 -14.92 -12.63 5.27
C ALA A 53 -16.40 -12.31 5.04
N GLY A 54 -16.96 -12.73 3.91
CA GLY A 54 -18.38 -12.56 3.60
C GLY A 54 -18.70 -11.51 2.55
N ALA A 55 -17.70 -10.98 1.84
CA ALA A 55 -17.93 -10.07 0.72
C ALA A 55 -18.55 -10.80 -0.47
N ASP A 56 -19.41 -10.09 -1.19
CA ASP A 56 -20.04 -10.52 -2.43
C ASP A 56 -19.27 -9.96 -3.64
N ASN A 57 -19.48 -10.57 -4.81
CA ASN A 57 -18.94 -10.11 -6.10
C ASN A 57 -17.43 -9.86 -6.08
N VAL A 58 -16.69 -10.69 -5.34
CA VAL A 58 -15.23 -10.59 -5.25
C VAL A 58 -14.60 -10.95 -6.60
N THR A 59 -13.84 -10.02 -7.16
CA THR A 59 -13.22 -10.18 -8.47
C THR A 59 -11.79 -9.65 -8.49
N LEU A 60 -10.98 -10.23 -9.37
CA LEU A 60 -9.69 -9.67 -9.76
C LEU A 60 -9.88 -8.89 -11.06
N GLU A 61 -10.01 -7.57 -10.92
CA GLU A 61 -10.27 -6.66 -12.04
C GLU A 61 -8.98 -6.43 -12.84
N LYS A 62 -9.02 -6.76 -14.12
CA LYS A 62 -7.87 -6.58 -15.01
C LYS A 62 -7.54 -5.11 -15.23
N THR A 63 -6.26 -4.81 -15.21
CA THR A 63 -5.67 -3.54 -15.66
C THR A 63 -4.59 -3.84 -16.70
N ALA A 64 -3.95 -2.82 -17.26
CA ALA A 64 -2.76 -3.00 -18.07
C ALA A 64 -1.54 -3.51 -17.27
N GLY A 65 -1.58 -3.43 -15.94
CA GLY A 65 -0.56 -3.93 -15.02
C GLY A 65 -1.12 -4.96 -14.05
N ASN A 66 -0.90 -4.75 -12.76
CA ASN A 66 -1.37 -5.63 -11.70
C ASN A 66 -2.90 -5.49 -11.48
N PRO A 67 -3.61 -6.57 -11.15
CA PRO A 67 -5.04 -6.52 -10.98
C PRO A 67 -5.45 -5.74 -9.73
N ILE A 68 -6.65 -5.16 -9.78
CA ILE A 68 -7.31 -4.57 -8.61
C ILE A 68 -8.24 -5.62 -8.02
N VAL A 69 -8.15 -5.84 -6.72
CA VAL A 69 -9.09 -6.69 -5.98
C VAL A 69 -10.31 -5.86 -5.63
N TYR A 70 -11.47 -6.27 -6.11
CA TYR A 70 -12.75 -5.66 -5.77
C TYR A 70 -13.62 -6.65 -4.99
N GLY A 71 -14.43 -6.14 -4.08
CA GLY A 71 -15.49 -6.87 -3.40
C GLY A 71 -16.45 -5.89 -2.75
N GLU A 72 -17.63 -6.36 -2.37
CA GLU A 72 -18.63 -5.50 -1.77
C GLU A 72 -19.54 -6.25 -0.80
N LYS A 73 -20.19 -5.50 0.08
CA LYS A 73 -21.34 -5.95 0.87
C LYS A 73 -22.34 -4.82 0.95
N MET A 74 -23.42 -4.97 0.21
CA MET A 74 -24.53 -4.01 0.19
C MET A 74 -25.62 -4.53 1.13
N VAL A 75 -25.73 -3.92 2.31
CA VAL A 75 -26.69 -4.38 3.35
C VAL A 75 -28.05 -3.70 3.20
N ASP A 76 -28.07 -2.42 2.83
CA ASP A 76 -29.30 -1.63 2.68
C ASP A 76 -29.04 -0.41 1.79
N PRO A 77 -29.82 -0.21 0.68
CA PRO A 77 -29.64 0.95 -0.19
C PRO A 77 -29.80 2.31 0.49
N SER A 78 -30.50 2.37 1.61
CA SER A 78 -30.71 3.61 2.39
C SER A 78 -29.54 3.97 3.32
N LYS A 79 -28.61 3.06 3.50
CA LYS A 79 -27.44 3.25 4.37
C LYS A 79 -26.27 3.85 3.61
N PRO A 80 -25.38 4.60 4.28
CA PRO A 80 -24.18 5.09 3.64
C PRO A 80 -23.28 3.96 3.14
N THR A 81 -22.52 4.25 2.09
CA THR A 81 -21.56 3.34 1.49
C THR A 81 -20.15 3.84 1.75
N ILE A 82 -19.30 2.97 2.28
CA ILE A 82 -17.87 3.21 2.49
C ILE A 82 -17.09 2.44 1.44
N LEU A 83 -16.18 3.12 0.73
CA LEU A 83 -15.19 2.50 -0.13
C LEU A 83 -13.86 2.42 0.63
N VAL A 84 -13.42 1.20 0.93
CA VAL A 84 -12.13 0.93 1.54
C VAL A 84 -11.08 0.80 0.45
N TYR A 85 -10.06 1.63 0.52
CA TYR A 85 -8.88 1.57 -0.34
C TYR A 85 -7.69 1.02 0.45
N GLY A 86 -6.85 0.29 -0.22
CA GLY A 86 -5.55 -0.16 0.24
C GLY A 86 -4.72 -0.69 -0.91
N HIS A 87 -3.48 -1.10 -0.63
CA HIS A 87 -2.65 -1.77 -1.62
C HIS A 87 -1.99 -3.02 -1.07
N TYR A 88 -1.77 -4.00 -1.95
CA TYR A 88 -1.18 -5.29 -1.59
C TYR A 88 0.25 -5.46 -2.08
N ASP A 89 0.75 -4.53 -2.89
CA ASP A 89 2.15 -4.53 -3.29
C ASP A 89 3.03 -3.88 -2.23
N VAL A 90 4.32 -4.16 -2.31
CA VAL A 90 5.31 -3.68 -1.34
C VAL A 90 6.58 -3.21 -2.06
N GLN A 91 7.34 -2.35 -1.39
CA GLN A 91 8.69 -1.94 -1.81
C GLN A 91 9.67 -3.11 -1.76
N PRO A 92 10.73 -3.08 -2.57
CA PRO A 92 11.88 -3.98 -2.40
C PRO A 92 12.46 -3.90 -0.99
N SER A 93 13.04 -5.00 -0.53
CA SER A 93 13.71 -5.07 0.79
C SER A 93 15.21 -4.78 0.73
N VAL A 94 15.77 -4.70 -0.46
CA VAL A 94 17.22 -4.51 -0.67
C VAL A 94 17.73 -3.17 -0.12
N PRO A 95 18.90 -3.12 0.52
CA PRO A 95 19.81 -4.27 0.75
C PRO A 95 19.37 -5.12 1.96
N ASP A 96 19.16 -6.42 1.72
CA ASP A 96 18.59 -7.35 2.73
C ASP A 96 19.51 -7.52 3.96
N GLU A 97 20.80 -7.30 3.82
CA GLU A 97 21.77 -7.36 4.91
C GLU A 97 21.59 -6.27 5.98
N LEU A 98 20.82 -5.23 5.69
CA LEU A 98 20.48 -4.19 6.68
C LEU A 98 19.28 -4.55 7.55
N TRP A 99 18.57 -5.63 7.23
CA TRP A 99 17.45 -6.07 8.03
C TRP A 99 17.91 -6.86 9.27
N ASN A 100 17.34 -6.53 10.42
CA ASN A 100 17.59 -7.26 11.67
C ASN A 100 16.77 -8.55 11.77
N THR A 101 15.73 -8.70 10.94
CA THR A 101 14.89 -9.88 10.81
C THR A 101 14.63 -10.11 9.32
N PRO A 102 14.35 -11.35 8.88
CA PRO A 102 14.08 -11.59 7.46
C PRO A 102 12.88 -10.75 6.97
N PRO A 103 12.99 -10.00 5.87
CA PRO A 103 11.96 -9.06 5.44
C PRO A 103 10.62 -9.72 5.09
N PHE A 104 10.62 -10.97 4.60
CA PHE A 104 9.42 -11.72 4.22
C PHE A 104 9.15 -12.95 5.11
N GLU A 105 9.75 -12.99 6.30
CA GLU A 105 9.39 -13.93 7.35
C GLU A 105 9.01 -13.13 8.61
N PRO A 106 7.71 -12.90 8.83
CA PRO A 106 7.22 -12.08 9.94
C PRO A 106 7.75 -12.56 11.28
N THR A 107 8.31 -11.66 12.04
CA THR A 107 8.93 -11.97 13.33
C THR A 107 8.32 -11.11 14.43
N ILE A 108 7.86 -11.74 15.49
CA ILE A 108 7.40 -11.03 16.70
C ILE A 108 8.59 -10.82 17.62
N LYS A 109 8.89 -9.56 17.94
CA LYS A 109 9.93 -9.20 18.88
C LYS A 109 9.46 -8.04 19.75
N ASN A 110 9.51 -8.21 21.07
CA ASN A 110 9.08 -7.19 22.04
C ASN A 110 7.63 -6.69 21.79
N GLY A 111 6.74 -7.59 21.40
CA GLY A 111 5.33 -7.26 21.13
C GLY A 111 5.05 -6.56 19.80
N ASN A 112 6.06 -6.41 18.94
CA ASN A 112 5.93 -5.82 17.59
C ASN A 112 6.17 -6.86 16.51
N ILE A 113 5.49 -6.71 15.38
CA ILE A 113 5.68 -7.52 14.18
C ILE A 113 6.62 -6.79 13.23
N TYR A 114 7.69 -7.48 12.81
CA TYR A 114 8.67 -6.98 11.86
C TYR A 114 8.58 -7.76 10.56
N ALA A 115 8.24 -7.07 9.47
CA ALA A 115 8.25 -7.58 8.11
C ALA A 115 8.09 -6.44 7.10
N ARG A 116 8.51 -6.64 5.86
CA ARG A 116 8.14 -5.75 4.75
C ARG A 116 6.62 -5.80 4.54
N GLY A 117 5.96 -4.63 4.44
CA GLY A 117 4.52 -4.54 4.29
C GLY A 117 3.73 -4.53 5.60
N ALA A 118 4.36 -4.76 6.75
CA ALA A 118 3.67 -4.76 8.04
C ALA A 118 3.05 -3.39 8.40
N CYS A 119 3.71 -2.30 7.98
CA CYS A 119 3.26 -0.91 8.23
C CYS A 119 2.93 -0.14 6.94
N ASP A 120 3.06 -0.78 5.77
CA ASP A 120 2.86 -0.16 4.46
C ASP A 120 2.60 -1.24 3.39
N ASP A 121 1.40 -1.52 3.02
CA ASP A 121 0.09 -1.18 3.61
C ASP A 121 -0.66 -2.48 4.01
N LYS A 122 0.02 -3.66 3.88
CA LYS A 122 -0.62 -4.96 4.17
C LYS A 122 -1.23 -5.03 5.57
N GLY A 123 -0.54 -4.49 6.58
CA GLY A 123 -1.05 -4.48 7.95
C GLY A 123 -2.35 -3.68 8.08
N GLN A 124 -2.38 -2.48 7.55
CA GLN A 124 -3.54 -1.60 7.61
C GLN A 124 -4.68 -2.12 6.72
N MET A 125 -4.38 -2.52 5.50
CA MET A 125 -5.37 -3.11 4.60
C MET A 125 -6.01 -4.36 5.21
N TYR A 126 -5.21 -5.25 5.78
CA TYR A 126 -5.69 -6.46 6.44
C TYR A 126 -6.55 -6.16 7.67
N MET A 127 -6.26 -5.12 8.41
CA MET A 127 -7.07 -4.64 9.53
C MET A 127 -8.52 -4.36 9.09
N HIS A 128 -8.71 -3.74 7.92
CA HIS A 128 -10.04 -3.48 7.37
C HIS A 128 -10.78 -4.77 7.01
N LEU A 129 -10.08 -5.77 6.45
CA LEU A 129 -10.68 -7.07 6.14
C LEU A 129 -11.14 -7.78 7.41
N LYS A 130 -10.36 -7.72 8.49
CA LYS A 130 -10.72 -8.36 9.76
C LYS A 130 -11.80 -7.60 10.52
N ALA A 131 -11.82 -6.27 10.45
CA ALA A 131 -12.92 -5.48 10.96
C ALA A 131 -14.23 -5.82 10.24
N PHE A 132 -14.19 -5.94 8.91
CA PHE A 132 -15.34 -6.36 8.11
C PHE A 132 -15.80 -7.78 8.48
N GLU A 133 -14.90 -8.76 8.52
CA GLU A 133 -15.21 -10.14 8.94
C GLU A 133 -15.87 -10.16 10.31
N THR A 134 -15.30 -9.43 11.27
CA THR A 134 -15.83 -9.35 12.63
C THR A 134 -17.26 -8.81 12.65
N MET A 135 -17.54 -7.76 11.90
CA MET A 135 -18.90 -7.19 11.82
C MET A 135 -19.88 -8.11 11.10
N MET A 136 -19.42 -8.86 10.10
CA MET A 136 -20.25 -9.89 9.45
C MET A 136 -20.59 -11.02 10.41
N GLU A 137 -19.62 -11.59 11.09
CA GLU A 137 -19.79 -12.72 11.99
C GLU A 137 -20.60 -12.39 13.26
N THR A 138 -20.52 -11.15 13.70
CA THR A 138 -21.30 -10.67 14.86
C THR A 138 -22.62 -10.01 14.48
N ASN A 139 -22.95 -9.97 13.18
CA ASN A 139 -24.13 -9.32 12.63
C ASN A 139 -24.27 -7.85 13.07
N THR A 140 -23.18 -7.12 13.04
CA THR A 140 -23.11 -5.70 13.46
C THR A 140 -22.74 -4.75 12.33
N LEU A 141 -22.64 -5.23 11.10
CA LEU A 141 -22.38 -4.36 9.93
C LEU A 141 -23.61 -3.50 9.65
N SER A 142 -23.47 -2.18 9.78
CA SER A 142 -24.57 -1.22 9.70
C SER A 142 -24.51 -0.29 8.48
N CYS A 143 -23.55 -0.49 7.59
CA CYS A 143 -23.39 0.30 6.36
C CYS A 143 -23.01 -0.61 5.18
N ASN A 144 -23.14 -0.06 3.98
CA ASN A 144 -22.63 -0.73 2.78
C ASN A 144 -21.11 -0.54 2.69
N VAL A 145 -20.39 -1.58 2.26
CA VAL A 145 -18.94 -1.56 2.14
C VAL A 145 -18.53 -2.04 0.76
N LYS A 146 -17.61 -1.32 0.16
CA LYS A 146 -16.89 -1.71 -1.07
C LYS A 146 -15.40 -1.73 -0.77
N PHE A 147 -14.69 -2.63 -1.43
CA PHE A 147 -13.23 -2.74 -1.33
C PHE A 147 -12.61 -2.55 -2.71
N MET A 148 -11.59 -1.72 -2.78
CA MET A 148 -10.75 -1.51 -3.95
C MET A 148 -9.31 -1.56 -3.51
N ILE A 149 -8.64 -2.70 -3.73
CA ILE A 149 -7.26 -2.95 -3.28
C ILE A 149 -6.37 -3.11 -4.50
N GLU A 150 -5.42 -2.20 -4.68
CA GLU A 150 -4.52 -2.19 -5.84
C GLU A 150 -3.17 -2.87 -5.58
N GLY A 151 -2.43 -3.13 -6.64
CA GLY A 151 -1.11 -3.76 -6.60
C GLY A 151 -0.01 -2.96 -7.30
N GLU A 152 -0.14 -1.64 -7.41
CA GLU A 152 0.81 -0.75 -8.10
C GLU A 152 1.07 0.56 -7.34
N GLU A 153 0.68 0.66 -6.07
CA GLU A 153 0.85 1.91 -5.32
C GLU A 153 2.32 2.31 -5.25
N GLU A 154 3.18 1.35 -4.97
CA GLU A 154 4.62 1.52 -4.79
C GLU A 154 5.40 1.84 -6.09
N VAL A 155 4.70 1.83 -7.22
CA VAL A 155 5.24 2.22 -8.54
C VAL A 155 4.41 3.34 -9.19
N GLY A 156 3.60 4.06 -8.41
CA GLY A 156 2.89 5.27 -8.81
C GLY A 156 1.47 5.08 -9.33
N SER A 157 0.84 3.94 -9.11
CA SER A 157 -0.59 3.68 -9.38
C SER A 157 -1.04 4.05 -10.81
N THR A 158 -0.21 3.76 -11.81
CA THR A 158 -0.44 4.20 -13.20
C THR A 158 -1.82 3.78 -13.73
N ASN A 159 -2.30 2.58 -13.36
CA ASN A 159 -3.56 2.03 -13.86
C ASN A 159 -4.77 2.31 -12.97
N LEU A 160 -4.58 2.79 -11.74
CA LEU A 160 -5.66 3.07 -10.80
C LEU A 160 -6.60 4.16 -11.34
N GLY A 161 -6.05 5.27 -11.81
CA GLY A 161 -6.84 6.39 -12.35
C GLY A 161 -7.69 5.98 -13.57
N ILE A 162 -7.15 5.11 -14.43
CA ILE A 162 -7.85 4.55 -15.59
C ILE A 162 -9.01 3.68 -15.11
N TYR A 163 -8.74 2.78 -14.16
CA TYR A 163 -9.76 1.90 -13.60
C TYR A 163 -10.89 2.68 -12.91
N VAL A 164 -10.56 3.66 -12.08
CA VAL A 164 -11.55 4.50 -11.38
C VAL A 164 -12.44 5.25 -12.37
N LYS A 165 -11.87 5.86 -13.41
CA LYS A 165 -12.63 6.56 -14.45
C LYS A 165 -13.60 5.63 -15.20
N ALA A 166 -13.19 4.40 -15.46
CA ALA A 166 -14.01 3.41 -16.16
C ALA A 166 -15.11 2.80 -15.27
N ASN A 167 -14.99 2.91 -13.94
CA ASN A 167 -15.86 2.22 -12.97
C ASN A 167 -16.52 3.19 -11.97
N GLN A 168 -16.76 4.44 -12.33
CA GLN A 168 -17.28 5.47 -11.42
C GLN A 168 -18.58 5.05 -10.73
N GLU A 169 -19.54 4.49 -11.44
CA GLU A 169 -20.83 4.06 -10.85
C GLU A 169 -20.63 2.87 -9.89
N LYS A 170 -19.79 1.91 -10.28
CA LYS A 170 -19.46 0.75 -9.44
C LYS A 170 -18.79 1.18 -8.12
N LEU A 171 -17.91 2.17 -8.20
CA LEU A 171 -17.10 2.64 -7.06
C LEU A 171 -17.76 3.78 -6.28
N LYS A 172 -18.93 4.24 -6.67
CA LYS A 172 -19.64 5.31 -5.99
C LYS A 172 -19.82 5.00 -4.51
N ALA A 173 -19.44 5.93 -3.65
CA ALA A 173 -19.50 5.82 -2.21
C ALA A 173 -19.70 7.20 -1.57
N ASP A 174 -20.15 7.22 -0.32
CA ASP A 174 -20.30 8.44 0.47
C ASP A 174 -18.99 8.84 1.14
N VAL A 175 -18.16 7.84 1.50
CA VAL A 175 -16.88 8.02 2.16
C VAL A 175 -15.85 7.09 1.53
N VAL A 176 -14.64 7.58 1.32
CA VAL A 176 -13.46 6.77 1.01
C VAL A 176 -12.61 6.66 2.27
N LEU A 177 -12.35 5.44 2.69
CA LEU A 177 -11.53 5.14 3.87
C LEU A 177 -10.17 4.63 3.41
N ILE A 178 -9.13 5.40 3.72
CA ILE A 178 -7.73 5.11 3.39
C ILE A 178 -6.95 5.07 4.70
N SER A 179 -6.25 3.99 4.98
CA SER A 179 -5.45 3.83 6.21
C SER A 179 -3.96 3.62 5.93
N ASP A 180 -3.51 4.01 4.75
CA ASP A 180 -2.10 4.01 4.37
C ASP A 180 -1.38 5.21 5.04
N THR A 181 -1.35 5.18 6.35
CA THR A 181 -0.85 6.25 7.23
C THR A 181 -0.22 5.64 8.48
N GLY A 182 0.62 6.44 9.16
CA GLY A 182 1.15 6.11 10.48
C GLY A 182 0.27 6.66 11.62
N MET A 183 0.54 6.20 12.84
CA MET A 183 0.04 6.85 14.05
C MET A 183 1.01 7.95 14.49
N ILE A 184 0.50 9.01 15.12
CA ILE A 184 1.33 10.08 15.67
C ILE A 184 2.31 9.54 16.72
N ALA A 185 1.86 8.62 17.54
CA ALA A 185 2.67 7.89 18.52
C ALA A 185 1.99 6.57 18.87
N ASN A 186 2.72 5.68 19.54
CA ASN A 186 2.15 4.42 20.02
C ASN A 186 0.91 4.67 20.87
N ASN A 187 -0.17 3.98 20.58
CA ASN A 187 -1.47 4.08 21.26
C ASN A 187 -2.16 5.45 21.19
N ILE A 188 -1.74 6.31 20.25
CA ILE A 188 -2.42 7.57 19.99
C ILE A 188 -3.03 7.50 18.59
N PRO A 189 -4.32 7.15 18.46
CA PRO A 189 -4.99 7.13 17.18
C PRO A 189 -5.10 8.53 16.59
N SER A 190 -5.01 8.62 15.25
CA SER A 190 -5.11 9.87 14.52
C SER A 190 -5.92 9.70 13.25
N ILE A 191 -6.51 10.77 12.77
CA ILE A 191 -7.15 10.87 11.46
C ILE A 191 -6.45 11.99 10.72
N ASP A 192 -5.81 11.65 9.60
CA ASP A 192 -5.19 12.63 8.73
C ASP A 192 -6.28 13.32 7.89
N THR A 193 -6.36 14.64 8.01
CA THR A 193 -7.38 15.46 7.34
C THR A 193 -6.88 16.18 6.11
N GLY A 194 -5.61 16.01 5.77
CA GLY A 194 -4.98 16.62 4.60
C GLY A 194 -3.59 16.04 4.38
N LEU A 195 -3.09 16.20 3.15
CA LEU A 195 -1.77 15.76 2.74
C LEU A 195 -0.93 16.96 2.31
N ARG A 196 0.39 16.83 2.46
CA ARG A 196 1.34 17.78 1.89
C ARG A 196 1.40 17.59 0.38
N GLY A 197 1.61 18.68 -0.36
CA GLY A 197 1.92 18.59 -1.78
C GLY A 197 3.27 17.91 -2.03
N LEU A 198 3.42 17.33 -3.20
CA LEU A 198 4.66 16.75 -3.68
C LEU A 198 5.06 17.41 -4.99
N SER A 199 6.34 17.81 -5.09
CA SER A 199 6.98 18.16 -6.35
C SER A 199 8.23 17.32 -6.48
N TYR A 200 8.28 16.46 -7.50
CA TYR A 200 9.42 15.60 -7.79
C TYR A 200 10.03 16.05 -9.12
N VAL A 201 11.33 16.29 -9.12
CA VAL A 201 12.09 16.71 -10.31
C VAL A 201 13.40 15.94 -10.38
N GLU A 202 13.85 15.70 -11.61
CA GLU A 202 15.16 15.18 -11.91
C GLU A 202 15.92 16.19 -12.76
N VAL A 203 17.17 16.43 -12.43
CA VAL A 203 18.04 17.36 -13.18
C VAL A 203 19.24 16.57 -13.67
N GLU A 204 19.39 16.51 -15.00
CA GLU A 204 20.54 15.91 -15.65
C GLU A 204 21.39 17.02 -16.30
N VAL A 205 22.69 17.04 -15.99
CA VAL A 205 23.65 17.98 -16.61
C VAL A 205 24.66 17.17 -17.41
N THR A 206 24.63 17.35 -18.71
CA THR A 206 25.56 16.69 -19.64
C THR A 206 26.78 17.55 -19.87
N GLY A 207 27.96 17.01 -19.61
CA GLY A 207 29.24 17.62 -19.83
C GLY A 207 29.88 17.25 -21.20
N PRO A 208 31.22 17.43 -21.35
CA PRO A 208 31.96 17.02 -22.55
C PRO A 208 31.79 15.54 -22.87
N LYS A 209 31.97 15.17 -24.14
CA LYS A 209 31.82 13.78 -24.64
C LYS A 209 32.86 12.80 -24.07
N ILE A 210 33.95 13.30 -23.54
CA ILE A 210 35.05 12.53 -22.96
C ILE A 210 35.52 13.20 -21.68
N ASP A 211 36.16 12.45 -20.81
CA ASP A 211 36.82 12.99 -19.62
C ASP A 211 37.99 13.89 -20.03
N LEU A 212 38.07 15.03 -19.38
CA LEU A 212 39.08 16.04 -19.66
C LEU A 212 40.07 16.15 -18.50
N HIS A 213 41.37 16.30 -18.86
CA HIS A 213 42.41 16.53 -17.88
C HIS A 213 42.28 17.93 -17.27
N SER A 214 42.10 18.00 -15.95
CA SER A 214 41.87 19.26 -15.22
C SER A 214 43.02 20.27 -15.36
N GLY A 215 44.28 19.81 -15.45
CA GLY A 215 45.44 20.65 -15.66
C GLY A 215 45.46 21.36 -17.00
N SER A 216 44.75 20.82 -18.01
CA SER A 216 44.69 21.39 -19.36
C SER A 216 43.42 22.19 -19.61
N PHE A 217 42.31 21.78 -19.03
CA PHE A 217 40.97 22.31 -19.31
C PHE A 217 40.30 22.98 -18.11
N GLY A 218 40.87 22.87 -16.91
CA GLY A 218 40.33 23.48 -15.69
C GLY A 218 40.16 25.00 -15.85
N GLY A 219 39.00 25.51 -15.51
CA GLY A 219 38.63 26.92 -15.67
C GLY A 219 38.22 27.32 -17.10
N ALA A 220 38.52 26.49 -18.12
CA ALA A 220 38.17 26.77 -19.52
C ALA A 220 36.90 26.03 -19.98
N VAL A 221 36.60 24.86 -19.35
CA VAL A 221 35.43 24.05 -19.64
C VAL A 221 34.67 23.82 -18.34
N GLY A 222 33.35 24.04 -18.37
CA GLY A 222 32.51 23.85 -17.22
C GLY A 222 32.46 22.38 -16.76
N ASN A 223 32.66 22.15 -15.48
CA ASN A 223 32.45 20.83 -14.87
C ASN A 223 30.95 20.61 -14.60
N PRO A 224 30.32 19.57 -15.17
CA PRO A 224 28.88 19.35 -14.99
C PRO A 224 28.46 19.17 -13.54
N ILE A 225 29.32 18.66 -12.67
CA ILE A 225 29.06 18.53 -11.24
C ILE A 225 28.93 19.90 -10.58
N ASN A 226 29.83 20.84 -10.89
CA ASN A 226 29.75 22.20 -10.34
C ASN A 226 28.48 22.91 -10.82
N VAL A 227 28.17 22.79 -12.12
CA VAL A 227 26.91 23.35 -12.67
C VAL A 227 25.68 22.77 -12.00
N LEU A 228 25.65 21.45 -11.77
CA LEU A 228 24.55 20.79 -11.08
C LEU A 228 24.41 21.29 -9.62
N CYS A 229 25.53 21.46 -8.92
CA CYS A 229 25.52 22.00 -7.55
C CYS A 229 24.95 23.43 -7.51
N ASP A 230 25.35 24.28 -8.48
CA ASP A 230 24.82 25.64 -8.56
C ASP A 230 23.32 25.68 -8.87
N MET A 231 22.86 24.80 -9.77
CA MET A 231 21.44 24.64 -10.08
C MET A 231 20.63 24.21 -8.84
N ILE A 232 21.11 23.19 -8.12
CA ILE A 232 20.43 22.72 -6.90
C ILE A 232 20.42 23.82 -5.83
N SER A 233 21.55 24.50 -5.64
CA SER A 233 21.66 25.61 -4.68
C SER A 233 20.65 26.73 -4.97
N SER A 234 20.37 26.99 -6.24
CA SER A 234 19.41 28.04 -6.64
C SER A 234 17.95 27.71 -6.35
N LEU A 235 17.64 26.46 -5.98
CA LEU A 235 16.28 26.02 -5.59
C LEU A 235 15.99 26.27 -4.11
N HIS A 236 16.97 26.69 -3.33
CA HIS A 236 16.82 26.98 -1.90
C HIS A 236 16.91 28.48 -1.66
N ASP A 237 15.89 29.03 -1.00
CA ASP A 237 15.93 30.36 -0.45
C ASP A 237 16.60 30.34 0.94
N GLU A 238 17.39 31.35 1.27
CA GLU A 238 18.01 31.49 2.60
C GLU A 238 16.98 31.87 3.67
#